data_73f9bb7982c2dfe160f053ef26811e07
#
_entry.id   73f9bb7982c2dfe160f053ef26811e07
#
_cell.length_a   1.000
_cell.length_b   1.000
_cell.length_c   1.000
_cell.angle_alpha   90.00
_cell.angle_beta   90.00
_cell.angle_gamma   90.00
#
_symmetry.space_group_name_H-M   'P 1'
#
loop_
_entity.id
_entity.type
_entity.pdbx_description
1 polymer ?
#
loop_
_entity_poly.entity_id
_entity_poly.type
_entity_poly.pdbx_seq_one_letter_code
_entity_poly.pdbx_strand_id
1 'polypeptide(L)'
;MKVRISEFGGKSGFRLCRKRPDLWKITSKREQSGAKTKFLGSVLPSGSDLWKHYLLACLLTVLAVNLVSCGEKEEKKISPLGITEEEYEATAYDLDQIQEAGELIAVTLSGPDTYYEYKGKGFGLQFELAEHFAVSIGAKLRMEAVRDTAELFQRLKKGEADLIALEIPENHMTDTELQFSGVRSCPSDSTAAVKTGWVVRKDAPFLAEALDGWYKPETRSFLQKREQLRLSPGGSVKRRVRAPFQNRAKGIISPYDTHFIRHSQAIGWDWRLMAAQCYQESGFDPEAVSWAGARGLMQIMPETAVHLGLPANQMHQPEKNISAAARYLRELERKFSDIPGRSERINFILAAYNGGTGHVRDAMALARKHGKNPQLWNDVAPFILRLSQPQYYNDPVVRYGYLRGEETYGYVTSIRERWQRYRAAVHGGTTGGVAPAPSRKNSHGGFKSKVLSAEELEAKSKQNTP
;
A
#
# COMPACT_ATOMS: atom_id res chain seq x y z
N MET A 1 -45.84 32.41 -10.51
CA MET A 1 -45.02 33.20 -11.43
C MET A 1 -44.18 32.20 -12.23
N LYS A 2 -44.60 31.95 -13.50
CA LYS A 2 -43.95 30.99 -14.42
C LYS A 2 -42.80 31.68 -15.13
N VAL A 3 -41.63 31.10 -15.18
CA VAL A 3 -40.54 31.49 -16.07
C VAL A 3 -40.24 30.33 -17.00
N ARG A 4 -40.34 30.59 -18.30
CA ARG A 4 -40.10 29.70 -19.43
C ARG A 4 -38.58 29.47 -19.61
N ILE A 5 -38.25 28.23 -19.94
CA ILE A 5 -36.92 27.86 -20.47
C ILE A 5 -37.06 27.91 -22.01
N SER A 6 -36.15 28.66 -22.66
CA SER A 6 -36.00 28.65 -24.11
C SER A 6 -34.80 27.76 -24.50
N GLU A 7 -35.12 26.85 -25.41
CA GLU A 7 -34.14 26.01 -26.12
C GLU A 7 -33.26 26.86 -27.05
N PHE A 8 -31.98 26.53 -27.08
CA PHE A 8 -31.12 26.84 -28.25
C PHE A 8 -30.38 25.58 -28.67
N GLY A 9 -30.78 25.07 -29.83
CA GLY A 9 -30.10 23.97 -30.49
C GLY A 9 -28.90 24.48 -31.29
N GLY A 10 -27.80 23.77 -31.24
CA GLY A 10 -26.62 23.95 -32.06
C GLY A 10 -26.01 22.59 -32.42
N LYS A 11 -26.36 22.09 -33.61
CA LYS A 11 -25.72 20.94 -34.24
C LYS A 11 -24.35 21.33 -34.77
N SER A 12 -23.29 20.64 -34.37
CA SER A 12 -22.09 20.52 -35.19
C SER A 12 -21.54 19.11 -35.07
N GLY A 13 -21.65 18.40 -36.17
CA GLY A 13 -21.12 17.04 -36.30
C GLY A 13 -19.61 17.06 -36.48
N PHE A 14 -18.91 16.16 -35.80
CA PHE A 14 -17.54 15.80 -36.16
C PHE A 14 -17.52 14.35 -36.63
N ARG A 15 -17.09 14.17 -37.89
CA ARG A 15 -16.91 12.91 -38.59
C ARG A 15 -15.75 12.13 -37.97
N LEU A 16 -16.00 10.87 -37.65
CA LEU A 16 -15.00 9.83 -37.44
C LEU A 16 -14.21 9.60 -38.73
N CYS A 17 -12.92 9.76 -38.66
CA CYS A 17 -11.98 9.29 -39.66
C CYS A 17 -11.29 8.03 -39.13
N ARG A 18 -11.78 6.86 -39.59
CA ARG A 18 -11.07 5.58 -39.49
C ARG A 18 -9.91 5.60 -40.48
N LYS A 19 -8.70 5.31 -40.02
CA LYS A 19 -7.65 4.64 -40.81
C LYS A 19 -6.83 3.73 -39.88
N ARG A 20 -6.98 2.44 -40.11
CA ARG A 20 -5.94 1.45 -39.81
C ARG A 20 -4.87 1.50 -40.91
N PRO A 21 -3.63 1.07 -40.60
CA PRO A 21 -3.02 0.07 -41.44
C PRO A 21 -2.50 -1.14 -40.65
N ASP A 22 -2.89 -2.29 -41.16
CA ASP A 22 -2.22 -3.57 -40.93
C ASP A 22 -0.87 -3.59 -41.62
N LEU A 23 -0.05 -4.54 -41.25
CA LEU A 23 1.14 -5.10 -41.85
C LEU A 23 2.42 -4.95 -40.98
N TRP A 24 2.81 -6.09 -40.43
CA TRP A 24 4.12 -6.68 -40.62
C TRP A 24 4.14 -8.14 -40.13
N LYS A 25 3.83 -9.05 -41.05
CA LYS A 25 4.34 -10.45 -40.99
C LYS A 25 5.72 -10.46 -41.62
N ILE A 26 6.72 -10.89 -40.89
CA ILE A 26 7.98 -11.35 -41.49
C ILE A 26 8.17 -12.80 -41.09
N THR A 27 8.03 -13.64 -42.08
CA THR A 27 8.36 -15.07 -42.06
C THR A 27 9.86 -15.26 -42.16
N SER A 28 10.39 -16.11 -41.29
CA SER A 28 11.74 -16.64 -41.39
C SER A 28 11.88 -17.60 -42.60
N LYS A 29 12.87 -17.40 -43.46
CA LYS A 29 13.42 -18.44 -44.36
C LYS A 29 14.89 -18.62 -44.05
N ARG A 30 15.19 -19.83 -43.71
CA ARG A 30 16.50 -20.43 -43.54
C ARG A 30 16.98 -20.85 -44.96
N GLU A 31 18.12 -20.36 -45.42
CA GLU A 31 18.83 -20.96 -46.55
C GLU A 31 20.24 -21.32 -46.11
N GLN A 32 20.50 -22.62 -46.25
CA GLN A 32 21.84 -23.21 -46.21
C GLN A 32 22.47 -23.07 -47.61
N SER A 33 23.70 -22.61 -47.68
CA SER A 33 24.56 -22.93 -48.83
C SER A 33 25.98 -23.19 -48.35
N GLY A 34 26.40 -24.41 -48.56
CA GLY A 34 27.76 -24.84 -48.33
C GLY A 34 28.68 -24.44 -49.49
N ALA A 35 29.89 -24.04 -49.16
CA ALA A 35 30.97 -23.94 -50.12
C ALA A 35 32.21 -24.64 -49.57
N LYS A 36 32.58 -25.74 -50.25
CA LYS A 36 33.85 -26.46 -50.10
C LYS A 36 34.95 -25.63 -50.77
N THR A 37 36.02 -25.32 -50.07
CA THR A 37 37.28 -24.92 -50.73
C THR A 37 38.42 -25.87 -50.37
N LYS A 38 39.09 -26.22 -51.38
CA LYS A 38 40.15 -27.27 -51.46
C LYS A 38 41.45 -26.78 -50.84
N PHE A 39 42.11 -27.72 -50.17
CA PHE A 39 43.52 -27.69 -49.82
C PHE A 39 44.40 -27.54 -51.06
N LEU A 40 45.38 -26.65 -50.99
CA LEU A 40 46.64 -26.74 -51.79
C LEU A 40 47.78 -26.51 -50.81
N GLY A 41 48.61 -27.56 -50.72
CA GLY A 41 49.82 -27.51 -49.94
C GLY A 41 50.95 -26.84 -50.75
N SER A 42 51.83 -26.13 -50.06
CA SER A 42 53.16 -25.81 -50.54
C SER A 42 54.13 -25.73 -49.36
N VAL A 43 55.10 -26.54 -49.54
CA VAL A 43 56.43 -26.82 -48.99
C VAL A 43 57.09 -25.65 -48.31
N LEU A 44 57.56 -25.90 -47.05
CA LEU A 44 58.46 -25.04 -46.26
C LEU A 44 59.91 -25.33 -46.64
N PRO A 45 60.79 -24.31 -46.65
CA PRO A 45 62.23 -24.55 -46.47
C PRO A 45 62.65 -24.25 -45.04
N SER A 46 63.46 -25.12 -44.47
CA SER A 46 64.10 -25.06 -43.16
C SER A 46 65.18 -23.95 -43.16
N GLY A 47 65.07 -23.09 -42.10
CA GLY A 47 66.10 -22.09 -41.82
C GLY A 47 66.05 -21.64 -40.39
N SER A 48 66.83 -22.25 -39.55
CA SER A 48 66.74 -22.25 -38.09
C SER A 48 67.35 -21.07 -37.35
N ASP A 49 67.72 -19.97 -37.96
CA ASP A 49 68.41 -18.87 -37.20
C ASP A 49 67.82 -17.46 -37.40
N LEU A 50 66.98 -17.26 -38.41
CA LEU A 50 66.36 -15.95 -38.58
C LEU A 50 65.24 -15.61 -37.55
N TRP A 51 64.67 -16.60 -36.90
CA TRP A 51 63.60 -16.40 -35.93
C TRP A 51 64.09 -15.80 -34.63
N LYS A 52 65.28 -16.04 -34.20
CA LYS A 52 65.86 -15.47 -32.99
C LYS A 52 66.12 -13.97 -33.11
N HIS A 53 66.51 -13.50 -34.29
CA HIS A 53 66.70 -12.06 -34.52
C HIS A 53 65.38 -11.28 -34.66
N TYR A 54 64.32 -11.90 -35.19
CA TYR A 54 63.01 -11.30 -35.30
C TYR A 54 62.34 -11.22 -33.89
N LEU A 55 62.48 -12.24 -33.04
CA LEU A 55 61.99 -12.23 -31.66
C LEU A 55 62.70 -11.16 -30.82
N LEU A 56 63.99 -11.00 -30.98
CA LEU A 56 64.75 -9.98 -30.26
C LEU A 56 64.40 -8.55 -30.72
N ALA A 57 64.16 -8.34 -32.01
CA ALA A 57 63.73 -7.08 -32.58
C ALA A 57 62.29 -6.71 -32.14
N CYS A 58 61.37 -7.68 -32.10
CA CYS A 58 60.02 -7.50 -31.60
C CYS A 58 60.01 -7.23 -30.09
N LEU A 59 60.92 -7.87 -29.31
CA LEU A 59 61.01 -7.62 -27.88
C LEU A 59 61.54 -6.22 -27.55
N LEU A 60 62.52 -5.75 -28.37
CA LEU A 60 63.07 -4.38 -28.21
C LEU A 60 62.12 -3.29 -28.69
N THR A 61 61.27 -3.53 -29.68
CA THR A 61 60.22 -2.58 -30.11
C THR A 61 59.09 -2.53 -29.09
N VAL A 62 58.71 -3.64 -28.45
CA VAL A 62 57.73 -3.68 -27.36
C VAL A 62 58.27 -2.99 -26.11
N LEU A 63 59.59 -3.10 -25.84
CA LEU A 63 60.20 -2.42 -24.71
C LEU A 63 60.34 -0.89 -24.94
N ALA A 64 60.60 -0.46 -26.19
CA ALA A 64 60.69 0.95 -26.56
C ALA A 64 59.34 1.69 -26.57
N VAL A 65 58.24 0.96 -26.86
CA VAL A 65 56.87 1.53 -26.79
C VAL A 65 56.40 1.72 -25.36
N ASN A 66 56.97 0.99 -24.41
CA ASN A 66 56.61 1.16 -22.97
C ASN A 66 57.38 2.25 -22.23
N LEU A 67 58.29 2.98 -22.87
CA LEU A 67 59.07 4.06 -22.25
C LEU A 67 58.70 5.47 -22.73
N VAL A 68 57.65 5.62 -23.51
CA VAL A 68 57.14 6.91 -23.97
C VAL A 68 55.60 7.02 -23.68
N SER A 69 55.25 6.77 -22.44
CA SER A 69 53.94 7.19 -21.98
C SER A 69 53.97 7.45 -20.48
N CYS A 70 54.62 8.56 -20.11
CA CYS A 70 54.31 9.29 -18.90
C CYS A 70 53.73 10.62 -19.32
N GLY A 71 52.42 10.58 -19.55
CA GLY A 71 51.51 11.66 -19.64
C GLY A 71 50.18 11.04 -19.30
N GLU A 72 49.85 11.03 -17.99
CA GLU A 72 48.49 10.73 -17.51
C GLU A 72 47.54 11.72 -18.15
N LYS A 73 47.01 11.41 -19.30
CA LYS A 73 45.69 11.90 -19.67
C LYS A 73 44.71 10.99 -18.94
N GLU A 74 44.05 11.50 -17.93
CA GLU A 74 42.82 10.90 -17.41
C GLU A 74 41.91 10.66 -18.61
N GLU A 75 41.76 9.39 -18.99
CA GLU A 75 40.70 8.99 -19.89
C GLU A 75 39.40 9.21 -19.16
N LYS A 76 38.72 10.31 -19.49
CA LYS A 76 37.33 10.54 -19.06
C LYS A 76 36.54 9.32 -19.49
N LYS A 77 36.10 8.52 -18.53
CA LYS A 77 35.18 7.41 -18.78
C LYS A 77 33.88 8.00 -19.33
N ILE A 78 33.69 7.80 -20.63
CA ILE A 78 32.46 8.22 -21.30
C ILE A 78 31.47 7.05 -21.12
N SER A 79 30.30 7.32 -20.54
CA SER A 79 29.22 6.35 -20.46
C SER A 79 28.77 5.90 -21.87
N PRO A 80 28.07 4.75 -22.01
CA PRO A 80 27.55 4.30 -23.31
C PRO A 80 26.62 5.33 -24.01
N LEU A 81 26.15 6.35 -23.28
CA LEU A 81 25.31 7.45 -23.75
C LEU A 81 26.11 8.70 -24.16
N GLY A 82 27.47 8.65 -24.11
CA GLY A 82 28.33 9.78 -24.52
C GLY A 82 28.45 10.90 -23.47
N ILE A 83 27.95 10.71 -22.23
CA ILE A 83 27.98 11.65 -21.12
C ILE A 83 29.23 11.39 -20.28
N THR A 84 29.99 12.40 -19.91
CA THR A 84 31.15 12.25 -19.02
C THR A 84 30.69 12.04 -17.57
N GLU A 85 31.50 11.34 -16.73
CA GLU A 85 31.16 11.16 -15.30
C GLU A 85 30.92 12.50 -14.58
N GLU A 86 31.64 13.57 -14.93
CA GLU A 86 31.42 14.92 -14.41
C GLU A 86 30.08 15.55 -14.84
N GLU A 87 29.60 15.24 -16.06
CA GLU A 87 28.26 15.66 -16.50
C GLU A 87 27.15 14.80 -15.88
N TYR A 88 27.44 13.55 -15.53
CA TYR A 88 26.50 12.67 -14.83
C TYR A 88 26.35 13.06 -13.34
N GLU A 89 27.42 13.48 -12.70
CA GLU A 89 27.38 14.03 -11.33
C GLU A 89 26.76 15.43 -11.27
N ALA A 90 26.75 16.18 -12.39
CA ALA A 90 26.25 17.56 -12.44
C ALA A 90 24.74 17.68 -12.71
N THR A 91 24.07 16.61 -13.16
CA THR A 91 22.60 16.66 -13.30
C THR A 91 21.97 16.18 -11.99
N ALA A 92 21.75 17.12 -11.07
CA ALA A 92 20.94 16.86 -9.88
C ALA A 92 19.60 16.23 -10.31
N TYR A 93 19.20 15.17 -9.60
CA TYR A 93 17.90 14.53 -9.84
C TYR A 93 16.79 15.50 -9.41
N ASP A 94 16.12 16.10 -10.38
CA ASP A 94 15.13 17.17 -10.21
C ASP A 94 13.82 16.84 -10.93
N LEU A 95 12.95 17.79 -11.15
CA LEU A 95 11.59 17.62 -11.67
C LEU A 95 11.53 16.84 -12.99
N ASP A 96 12.42 17.12 -13.94
CA ASP A 96 12.43 16.46 -15.24
C ASP A 96 12.69 14.96 -15.12
N GLN A 97 13.65 14.55 -14.26
CA GLN A 97 13.96 13.16 -14.00
C GLN A 97 12.83 12.45 -13.24
N ILE A 98 12.14 13.15 -12.32
CA ILE A 98 10.95 12.62 -11.62
C ILE A 98 9.83 12.37 -12.63
N GLN A 99 9.59 13.30 -13.56
CA GLN A 99 8.57 13.14 -14.59
C GLN A 99 8.92 12.03 -15.60
N GLU A 100 10.17 11.91 -15.99
CA GLU A 100 10.65 10.84 -16.86
C GLU A 100 10.56 9.47 -16.20
N ALA A 101 10.93 9.36 -14.92
CA ALA A 101 10.75 8.16 -14.12
C ALA A 101 9.27 7.82 -13.85
N GLY A 102 8.40 8.83 -13.91
CA GLY A 102 6.98 8.70 -13.64
C GLY A 102 6.65 8.43 -12.17
N GLU A 103 7.61 8.63 -11.25
CA GLU A 103 7.46 8.38 -9.83
C GLU A 103 8.08 9.51 -8.99
N LEU A 104 7.32 10.01 -8.01
CA LEU A 104 7.78 10.93 -6.97
C LEU A 104 7.93 10.15 -5.66
N ILE A 105 9.13 10.14 -5.08
CA ILE A 105 9.41 9.46 -3.82
C ILE A 105 9.34 10.47 -2.68
N ALA A 106 8.32 10.34 -1.83
CA ALA A 106 8.18 11.17 -0.63
C ALA A 106 8.35 10.35 0.64
N VAL A 107 9.02 10.94 1.62
CA VAL A 107 9.19 10.34 2.95
C VAL A 107 8.46 11.17 4.00
N THR A 108 7.91 10.47 5.00
CA THR A 108 7.17 11.09 6.12
C THR A 108 7.22 10.21 7.36
N LEU A 109 6.66 10.67 8.47
CA LEU A 109 6.44 9.85 9.66
C LEU A 109 5.08 9.17 9.59
N SER A 110 4.95 7.99 10.21
CA SER A 110 3.65 7.35 10.39
C SER A 110 2.79 8.13 11.37
N GLY A 111 1.52 8.32 11.04
CA GLY A 111 0.57 9.02 11.91
C GLY A 111 -0.76 9.34 11.23
N PRO A 112 -1.79 9.72 12.02
CA PRO A 112 -3.14 9.93 11.51
C PRO A 112 -3.24 11.09 10.50
N ASP A 113 -2.45 12.17 10.69
CA ASP A 113 -2.47 13.35 9.82
C ASP A 113 -1.36 13.29 8.76
N THR A 114 -0.36 12.43 8.92
CA THR A 114 0.78 12.30 8.01
C THR A 114 0.57 11.20 6.98
N TYR A 115 0.83 9.96 7.38
CA TYR A 115 0.63 8.79 6.52
C TYR A 115 0.30 7.55 7.37
N TYR A 116 -0.70 6.83 6.95
CA TYR A 116 -1.00 5.48 7.44
C TYR A 116 -1.63 4.64 6.33
N GLU A 117 -1.47 3.34 6.43
CA GLU A 117 -2.07 2.40 5.49
C GLU A 117 -3.40 1.85 6.05
N TYR A 118 -4.44 1.84 5.21
CA TYR A 118 -5.72 1.24 5.53
C TYR A 118 -6.21 0.39 4.36
N LYS A 119 -6.39 -0.90 4.59
CA LYS A 119 -6.78 -1.89 3.55
C LYS A 119 -5.87 -1.85 2.31
N GLY A 120 -4.56 -1.63 2.50
CA GLY A 120 -3.57 -1.58 1.43
C GLY A 120 -3.55 -0.27 0.64
N LYS A 121 -4.20 0.79 1.12
CA LYS A 121 -4.17 2.12 0.53
C LYS A 121 -3.66 3.14 1.54
N GLY A 122 -2.83 4.08 1.07
CA GLY A 122 -2.32 5.18 1.87
C GLY A 122 -3.36 6.25 2.16
N PHE A 123 -3.28 6.85 3.35
CA PHE A 123 -4.14 7.93 3.85
C PHE A 123 -3.34 8.86 4.75
N GLY A 124 -3.96 9.98 5.12
CA GLY A 124 -3.39 11.05 5.91
C GLY A 124 -3.33 12.34 5.09
N LEU A 125 -3.44 13.50 5.75
CA LEU A 125 -3.48 14.80 5.05
C LEU A 125 -2.20 15.04 4.24
N GLN A 126 -1.02 14.72 4.79
CA GLN A 126 0.25 14.92 4.09
C GLN A 126 0.36 13.97 2.89
N PHE A 127 -0.11 12.73 3.03
CA PHE A 127 -0.21 11.79 1.91
C PHE A 127 -1.13 12.31 0.80
N GLU A 128 -2.33 12.78 1.14
CA GLU A 128 -3.32 13.28 0.18
C GLU A 128 -2.78 14.52 -0.58
N LEU A 129 -2.06 15.40 0.12
CA LEU A 129 -1.39 16.56 -0.49
C LEU A 129 -0.28 16.12 -1.45
N ALA A 130 0.57 15.18 -1.05
CA ALA A 130 1.66 14.67 -1.88
C ALA A 130 1.12 13.90 -3.10
N GLU A 131 0.06 13.10 -2.94
CA GLU A 131 -0.61 12.42 -4.06
C GLU A 131 -1.19 13.43 -5.05
N HIS A 132 -1.83 14.50 -4.55
CA HIS A 132 -2.39 15.55 -5.41
C HIS A 132 -1.29 16.30 -6.16
N PHE A 133 -0.15 16.57 -5.52
CA PHE A 133 1.01 17.18 -6.18
C PHE A 133 1.61 16.24 -7.23
N ALA A 134 1.89 14.98 -6.88
CA ALA A 134 2.45 14.00 -7.82
C ALA A 134 1.61 13.88 -9.10
N VAL A 135 0.27 13.80 -8.95
CA VAL A 135 -0.64 13.78 -10.11
C VAL A 135 -0.53 15.06 -10.94
N SER A 136 -0.34 16.24 -10.33
CA SER A 136 -0.24 17.50 -11.04
C SER A 136 1.01 17.62 -11.93
N ILE A 137 2.08 16.91 -11.56
CA ILE A 137 3.33 16.85 -12.33
C ILE A 137 3.41 15.61 -13.24
N GLY A 138 2.34 14.78 -13.31
CA GLY A 138 2.29 13.59 -14.16
C GLY A 138 2.99 12.37 -13.59
N ALA A 139 3.38 12.38 -12.31
CA ALA A 139 4.05 11.27 -11.62
C ALA A 139 3.10 10.50 -10.69
N LYS A 140 3.51 9.29 -10.30
CA LYS A 140 2.87 8.52 -9.23
C LYS A 140 3.60 8.76 -7.91
N LEU A 141 2.84 8.92 -6.84
CA LEU A 141 3.44 9.02 -5.51
C LEU A 141 3.88 7.64 -5.00
N ARG A 142 5.13 7.54 -4.55
CA ARG A 142 5.61 6.52 -3.63
C ARG A 142 5.89 7.16 -2.27
N MET A 143 4.98 6.93 -1.31
CA MET A 143 5.13 7.43 0.06
C MET A 143 5.75 6.36 0.93
N GLU A 144 6.80 6.70 1.66
CA GLU A 144 7.47 5.82 2.60
C GLU A 144 7.47 6.43 4.00
N ALA A 145 6.97 5.66 4.98
CA ALA A 145 7.03 6.06 6.38
C ALA A 145 8.39 5.66 6.97
N VAL A 146 9.07 6.59 7.60
CA VAL A 146 10.30 6.37 8.35
C VAL A 146 10.05 6.49 9.86
N ARG A 147 11.05 6.12 10.67
CA ARG A 147 10.89 6.02 12.13
C ARG A 147 11.01 7.34 12.85
N ASP A 148 11.92 8.19 12.39
CA ASP A 148 12.24 9.45 13.06
C ASP A 148 12.61 10.54 12.04
N THR A 149 12.70 11.75 12.52
CA THR A 149 13.05 12.92 11.71
C THR A 149 14.48 12.89 11.20
N ALA A 150 15.41 12.26 11.89
CA ALA A 150 16.80 12.14 11.43
C ALA A 150 16.90 11.28 10.17
N GLU A 151 16.15 10.18 10.13
CA GLU A 151 16.04 9.30 8.94
C GLU A 151 15.42 10.05 7.75
N LEU A 152 14.42 10.94 7.97
CA LEU A 152 13.83 11.77 6.90
C LEU A 152 14.92 12.60 6.19
N PHE A 153 15.69 13.36 6.96
CA PHE A 153 16.75 14.21 6.43
C PHE A 153 17.86 13.40 5.77
N GLN A 154 18.27 12.28 6.37
CA GLN A 154 19.29 11.42 5.81
C GLN A 154 18.90 10.86 4.44
N ARG A 155 17.66 10.39 4.28
CA ARG A 155 17.18 9.82 3.02
C ARG A 155 17.04 10.89 1.94
N LEU A 156 16.54 12.07 2.29
CA LEU A 156 16.46 13.20 1.36
C LEU A 156 17.85 13.62 0.86
N LYS A 157 18.83 13.75 1.74
CA LYS A 157 20.21 14.14 1.39
C LYS A 157 20.93 13.10 0.52
N LYS A 158 20.68 11.81 0.76
CA LYS A 158 21.25 10.74 -0.06
C LYS A 158 20.58 10.58 -1.44
N GLY A 159 19.54 11.35 -1.73
CA GLY A 159 18.73 11.17 -2.94
C GLY A 159 17.88 9.89 -2.95
N GLU A 160 17.67 9.27 -1.79
CA GLU A 160 16.76 8.13 -1.63
C GLU A 160 15.30 8.56 -1.59
N ALA A 161 15.06 9.87 -1.47
CA ALA A 161 13.76 10.53 -1.56
C ALA A 161 13.90 11.90 -2.23
N ASP A 162 12.82 12.37 -2.83
CA ASP A 162 12.75 13.69 -3.50
C ASP A 162 12.18 14.75 -2.56
N LEU A 163 11.32 14.35 -1.63
CA LEU A 163 10.50 15.23 -0.81
C LEU A 163 10.31 14.69 0.60
N ILE A 164 10.45 15.54 1.62
CA ILE A 164 9.91 15.29 2.95
C ILE A 164 8.50 15.87 3.02
N ALA A 165 7.49 15.01 2.96
CA ALA A 165 6.09 15.37 3.10
C ALA A 165 5.66 15.37 4.58
N LEU A 166 6.30 16.26 5.35
CA LEU A 166 6.03 16.53 6.76
C LEU A 166 6.25 18.02 7.02
N GLU A 167 5.38 18.64 7.80
CA GLU A 167 5.54 20.05 8.18
C GLU A 167 6.63 20.19 9.24
N ILE A 168 7.86 20.36 8.78
CA ILE A 168 9.03 20.55 9.63
C ILE A 168 9.06 22.00 10.15
N PRO A 169 9.23 22.24 11.47
CA PRO A 169 9.42 23.58 12.01
C PRO A 169 10.73 24.23 11.51
N GLU A 170 10.68 25.53 11.17
CA GLU A 170 11.88 26.26 10.68
C GLU A 170 13.08 26.18 11.62
N ASN A 171 12.87 26.19 12.93
CA ASN A 171 13.92 26.08 13.92
C ASN A 171 14.57 24.68 14.01
N HIS A 172 13.99 23.67 13.37
CA HIS A 172 14.57 22.32 13.26
C HIS A 172 15.35 22.13 11.96
N MET A 173 15.31 23.09 11.03
CA MET A 173 16.07 23.04 9.79
C MET A 173 17.44 23.71 9.98
N THR A 174 18.44 22.93 10.29
CA THR A 174 19.83 23.43 10.43
C THR A 174 20.70 23.10 9.23
N ASP A 175 20.18 22.33 8.28
CA ASP A 175 20.90 21.83 7.12
C ASP A 175 20.91 22.85 5.99
N THR A 176 22.11 23.22 5.53
CA THR A 176 22.30 24.23 4.47
C THR A 176 22.06 23.71 3.07
N GLU A 177 22.00 22.39 2.86
CA GLU A 177 21.76 21.74 1.56
C GLU A 177 20.26 21.56 1.27
N LEU A 178 19.41 21.86 2.25
CA LEU A 178 17.97 21.68 2.18
C LEU A 178 17.25 23.02 2.20
N GLN A 179 16.01 23.03 1.68
CA GLN A 179 15.14 24.21 1.66
C GLN A 179 13.69 23.84 1.85
N PHE A 180 12.91 24.79 2.37
CA PHE A 180 11.46 24.68 2.43
C PHE A 180 10.83 24.98 1.09
N SER A 181 9.82 24.19 0.70
CA SER A 181 9.04 24.42 -0.50
C SER A 181 7.63 23.85 -0.37
N GLY A 182 6.69 24.42 -1.08
CA GLY A 182 5.31 23.95 -1.18
C GLY A 182 4.51 24.18 0.09
N VAL A 183 4.08 23.08 0.73
CA VAL A 183 3.19 23.13 1.89
C VAL A 183 3.82 23.86 3.06
N ARG A 184 3.21 24.99 3.43
CA ARG A 184 3.64 25.83 4.55
C ARG A 184 2.46 26.17 5.43
N SER A 185 2.62 26.10 6.74
CA SER A 185 1.66 26.67 7.68
C SER A 185 2.24 27.91 8.34
N CYS A 186 1.51 29.01 8.22
CA CYS A 186 1.71 30.20 9.01
C CYS A 186 0.51 30.32 9.92
N PRO A 187 0.63 30.11 11.24
CA PRO A 187 -0.47 30.38 12.16
C PRO A 187 -0.80 31.86 12.12
N SER A 188 -2.03 32.21 11.79
CA SER A 188 -2.49 33.57 11.51
C SER A 188 -2.53 34.50 12.72
N ASP A 189 -2.42 34.00 13.96
CA ASP A 189 -2.83 34.76 15.16
C ASP A 189 -1.81 34.81 16.31
N SER A 190 -0.57 34.37 16.14
CA SER A 190 0.43 34.60 17.21
C SER A 190 1.81 34.92 16.63
N THR A 191 2.39 36.02 17.12
CA THR A 191 3.76 36.47 16.86
C THR A 191 4.86 35.48 17.33
N ALA A 192 4.46 34.39 17.98
CA ALA A 192 5.33 33.34 18.51
C ALA A 192 5.21 31.98 17.79
N ALA A 193 4.39 31.87 16.76
CA ALA A 193 4.19 30.59 16.11
C ALA A 193 5.28 30.30 15.08
N VAL A 194 5.97 29.17 15.25
CA VAL A 194 7.02 28.70 14.35
C VAL A 194 6.40 28.31 13.02
N LYS A 195 6.93 28.87 11.93
CA LYS A 195 6.54 28.46 10.58
C LYS A 195 6.97 27.02 10.33
N THR A 196 6.15 26.25 9.65
CA THR A 196 6.45 24.88 9.27
C THR A 196 6.33 24.71 7.77
N GLY A 197 7.04 23.75 7.19
CA GLY A 197 6.96 23.48 5.76
C GLY A 197 7.49 22.14 5.35
N TRP A 198 7.19 21.72 4.14
CA TRP A 198 7.82 20.60 3.47
C TRP A 198 9.25 20.95 3.08
N VAL A 199 10.06 19.92 2.85
CA VAL A 199 11.49 20.09 2.62
C VAL A 199 11.92 19.34 1.37
N VAL A 200 12.72 20.03 0.53
CA VAL A 200 13.39 19.48 -0.65
C VAL A 200 14.88 19.80 -0.62
N ARG A 201 15.67 19.19 -1.48
CA ARG A 201 17.08 19.56 -1.68
C ARG A 201 17.19 20.91 -2.38
N LYS A 202 18.25 21.66 -2.12
CA LYS A 202 18.54 22.92 -2.84
C LYS A 202 19.01 22.69 -4.27
N ASP A 203 19.58 21.53 -4.55
CA ASP A 203 20.00 21.12 -5.90
C ASP A 203 18.84 20.63 -6.80
N ALA A 204 17.59 20.69 -6.30
CA ALA A 204 16.36 20.41 -7.04
C ALA A 204 15.48 21.67 -7.15
N PRO A 205 15.93 22.75 -7.82
CA PRO A 205 15.23 24.02 -7.87
C PRO A 205 13.92 23.97 -8.65
N PHE A 206 13.81 23.14 -9.72
CA PHE A 206 12.58 23.03 -10.51
C PHE A 206 11.48 22.28 -9.74
N LEU A 207 11.85 21.28 -8.94
CA LEU A 207 10.91 20.62 -8.02
C LEU A 207 10.39 21.61 -6.97
N ALA A 208 11.28 22.45 -6.42
CA ALA A 208 10.91 23.47 -5.44
C ALA A 208 9.95 24.50 -6.05
N GLU A 209 10.24 25.01 -7.24
CA GLU A 209 9.40 25.97 -7.96
C GLU A 209 8.02 25.36 -8.29
N ALA A 210 7.99 24.11 -8.76
CA ALA A 210 6.75 23.41 -9.06
C ALA A 210 5.88 23.23 -7.80
N LEU A 211 6.48 22.87 -6.66
CA LEU A 211 5.79 22.74 -5.38
C LEU A 211 5.22 24.10 -4.91
N ASP A 212 6.01 25.17 -4.96
CA ASP A 212 5.58 26.51 -4.54
C ASP A 212 4.47 27.04 -5.46
N GLY A 213 4.56 26.80 -6.77
CA GLY A 213 3.52 27.17 -7.74
C GLY A 213 2.21 26.38 -7.60
N TRP A 214 2.32 25.12 -7.22
CA TRP A 214 1.17 24.23 -7.01
C TRP A 214 0.45 24.50 -5.69
N TYR A 215 1.17 24.78 -4.60
CA TYR A 215 0.58 24.86 -3.27
C TYR A 215 -0.35 26.08 -3.11
N LYS A 216 -1.58 25.80 -2.67
CA LYS A 216 -2.58 26.80 -2.29
C LYS A 216 -3.24 26.40 -0.99
N PRO A 217 -3.43 27.31 -0.02
CA PRO A 217 -4.11 27.04 1.25
C PRO A 217 -5.52 26.45 1.08
N GLU A 218 -6.20 26.83 -0.01
CA GLU A 218 -7.54 26.32 -0.35
C GLU A 218 -7.49 24.81 -0.67
N THR A 219 -6.44 24.36 -1.38
CA THR A 219 -6.21 22.93 -1.68
C THR A 219 -6.06 22.13 -0.38
N ARG A 220 -5.25 22.62 0.56
CA ARG A 220 -5.11 22.03 1.89
C ARG A 220 -6.45 21.94 2.61
N SER A 221 -7.17 23.05 2.69
CA SER A 221 -8.47 23.13 3.37
C SER A 221 -9.51 22.19 2.75
N PHE A 222 -9.51 22.05 1.43
CA PHE A 222 -10.39 21.13 0.70
C PHE A 222 -10.05 19.68 1.03
N LEU A 223 -8.78 19.27 0.95
CA LEU A 223 -8.33 17.91 1.23
C LEU A 223 -8.59 17.53 2.69
N GLN A 224 -8.32 18.45 3.62
CA GLN A 224 -8.58 18.24 5.05
C GLN A 224 -10.08 18.02 5.35
N LYS A 225 -10.97 18.83 4.76
CA LYS A 225 -12.42 18.62 4.87
C LYS A 225 -12.86 17.30 4.26
N ARG A 226 -12.29 16.93 3.12
CA ARG A 226 -12.57 15.65 2.45
C ARG A 226 -12.19 14.47 3.34
N GLU A 227 -11.04 14.52 3.98
CA GLU A 227 -10.58 13.50 4.91
C GLU A 227 -11.48 13.42 6.17
N GLN A 228 -11.79 14.55 6.78
CA GLN A 228 -12.72 14.60 7.92
C GLN A 228 -14.09 13.99 7.60
N LEU A 229 -14.64 14.28 6.41
CA LEU A 229 -15.89 13.66 5.95
C LEU A 229 -15.78 12.15 5.78
N ARG A 230 -14.65 11.65 5.26
CA ARG A 230 -14.37 10.21 5.12
C ARG A 230 -14.28 9.52 6.47
N LEU A 231 -13.67 10.17 7.46
CA LEU A 231 -13.46 9.66 8.80
C LEU A 231 -14.71 9.76 9.67
N SER A 232 -15.72 10.52 9.26
CA SER A 232 -16.97 10.68 10.00
C SER A 232 -17.80 9.39 10.01
N PRO A 233 -18.58 9.12 11.09
CA PRO A 233 -19.38 7.90 11.19
C PRO A 233 -20.39 7.69 10.05
N GLY A 234 -20.83 8.74 9.37
CA GLY A 234 -21.75 8.72 8.23
C GLY A 234 -21.09 8.54 6.86
N GLY A 235 -19.77 8.71 6.77
CA GLY A 235 -19.03 8.74 5.51
C GLY A 235 -18.47 7.41 5.04
N SER A 236 -18.52 6.36 5.86
CA SER A 236 -17.69 5.17 5.68
C SER A 236 -18.05 4.26 4.52
N VAL A 237 -19.32 4.04 4.22
CA VAL A 237 -19.75 3.19 3.07
C VAL A 237 -21.08 3.69 2.52
N LYS A 238 -21.12 3.99 1.22
CA LYS A 238 -22.40 4.17 0.51
C LYS A 238 -23.01 2.80 0.25
N ARG A 239 -23.99 2.43 1.07
CA ARG A 239 -24.65 1.13 0.99
C ARG A 239 -26.13 1.21 1.38
N ARG A 240 -26.91 0.29 0.84
CA ARG A 240 -28.29 0.06 1.25
C ARG A 240 -28.32 -1.09 2.27
N VAL A 241 -28.27 -0.78 3.56
CA VAL A 241 -28.28 -1.80 4.62
C VAL A 241 -29.57 -2.59 4.61
N ARG A 242 -29.48 -3.91 4.44
CA ARG A 242 -30.61 -4.84 4.56
C ARG A 242 -30.84 -5.24 6.02
N ALA A 243 -32.00 -5.86 6.30
CA ALA A 243 -32.25 -6.46 7.60
C ALA A 243 -31.20 -7.54 7.92
N PRO A 244 -30.81 -7.71 9.21
CA PRO A 244 -29.81 -8.72 9.61
C PRO A 244 -30.27 -10.18 9.39
N PHE A 245 -31.57 -10.39 9.18
CA PHE A 245 -32.19 -11.64 8.74
C PHE A 245 -33.20 -11.35 7.65
N GLN A 246 -33.12 -12.05 6.52
CA GLN A 246 -34.16 -12.01 5.50
C GLN A 246 -35.45 -12.69 5.98
N ASN A 247 -35.32 -13.85 6.62
CA ASN A 247 -36.43 -14.54 7.28
C ASN A 247 -35.93 -15.39 8.45
N ARG A 248 -36.03 -14.86 9.65
CA ARG A 248 -35.56 -15.52 10.87
C ARG A 248 -36.31 -16.84 11.14
N ALA A 249 -37.63 -16.88 10.90
CA ALA A 249 -38.45 -18.04 11.18
C ALA A 249 -38.08 -19.24 10.28
N LYS A 250 -37.64 -18.96 9.02
CA LYS A 250 -37.19 -19.96 8.06
C LYS A 250 -35.67 -20.20 8.12
N GLY A 251 -34.95 -19.55 9.02
CA GLY A 251 -33.49 -19.68 9.13
C GLY A 251 -32.72 -19.09 7.94
N ILE A 252 -33.30 -18.10 7.24
CA ILE A 252 -32.66 -17.43 6.07
C ILE A 252 -32.02 -16.13 6.54
N ILE A 253 -30.70 -16.05 6.45
CA ILE A 253 -29.93 -14.84 6.82
C ILE A 253 -30.00 -13.83 5.67
N SER A 254 -29.67 -14.25 4.45
CA SER A 254 -29.59 -13.36 3.29
C SER A 254 -29.97 -14.08 2.00
N PRO A 255 -30.18 -13.34 0.88
CA PRO A 255 -30.37 -13.96 -0.45
C PRO A 255 -29.12 -14.71 -0.94
N TYR A 256 -27.98 -14.58 -0.25
CA TYR A 256 -26.67 -15.10 -0.65
C TYR A 256 -26.20 -16.31 0.16
N ASP A 257 -27.07 -16.87 1.02
CA ASP A 257 -26.72 -17.99 1.92
C ASP A 257 -26.13 -19.18 1.18
N THR A 258 -26.65 -19.53 -0.01
CA THR A 258 -26.11 -20.62 -0.83
C THR A 258 -24.68 -20.38 -1.28
N HIS A 259 -24.31 -19.13 -1.59
CA HIS A 259 -22.93 -18.76 -1.94
C HIS A 259 -22.01 -18.83 -0.71
N PHE A 260 -22.48 -18.35 0.46
CA PHE A 260 -21.72 -18.49 1.71
C PHE A 260 -21.49 -19.93 2.08
N ILE A 261 -22.51 -20.81 2.01
CA ILE A 261 -22.38 -22.25 2.27
C ILE A 261 -21.32 -22.87 1.36
N ARG A 262 -21.43 -22.64 0.03
CA ARG A 262 -20.51 -23.21 -0.96
C ARG A 262 -19.05 -22.78 -0.70
N HIS A 263 -18.80 -21.50 -0.53
CA HIS A 263 -17.43 -20.97 -0.47
C HIS A 263 -16.80 -21.10 0.92
N SER A 264 -17.59 -21.11 1.99
CA SER A 264 -17.09 -21.35 3.35
C SER A 264 -16.61 -22.79 3.56
N GLN A 265 -17.25 -23.77 2.92
CA GLN A 265 -16.83 -25.17 2.96
C GLN A 265 -15.38 -25.34 2.45
N ALA A 266 -15.03 -24.62 1.37
CA ALA A 266 -13.70 -24.68 0.77
C ALA A 266 -12.57 -24.21 1.70
N ILE A 267 -12.89 -23.40 2.72
CA ILE A 267 -11.95 -22.89 3.73
C ILE A 267 -12.22 -23.48 5.13
N GLY A 268 -13.19 -24.39 5.24
CA GLY A 268 -13.59 -25.00 6.49
C GLY A 268 -14.23 -24.05 7.50
N TRP A 269 -14.74 -22.90 7.09
CA TRP A 269 -15.41 -21.94 7.97
C TRP A 269 -16.89 -22.25 8.13
N ASP A 270 -17.47 -21.77 9.23
CA ASP A 270 -18.92 -21.70 9.39
C ASP A 270 -19.46 -20.63 8.43
N TRP A 271 -20.35 -20.99 7.51
CA TRP A 271 -20.92 -20.07 6.53
C TRP A 271 -21.62 -18.85 7.17
N ARG A 272 -22.17 -19.02 8.38
CA ARG A 272 -22.80 -17.96 9.15
C ARG A 272 -21.79 -16.94 9.65
N LEU A 273 -20.50 -17.33 9.83
CA LEU A 273 -19.42 -16.41 10.12
C LEU A 273 -19.09 -15.54 8.90
N MET A 274 -19.02 -16.13 7.69
CA MET A 274 -18.86 -15.34 6.46
C MET A 274 -20.05 -14.42 6.22
N ALA A 275 -21.29 -14.87 6.48
CA ALA A 275 -22.47 -14.02 6.41
C ALA A 275 -22.43 -12.86 7.43
N ALA A 276 -21.95 -13.13 8.66
CA ALA A 276 -21.76 -12.09 9.68
C ALA A 276 -20.72 -11.04 9.27
N GLN A 277 -19.63 -11.48 8.64
CA GLN A 277 -18.61 -10.62 8.08
C GLN A 277 -19.17 -9.79 6.92
N CYS A 278 -19.87 -10.41 5.97
CA CYS A 278 -20.51 -9.69 4.86
C CYS A 278 -21.49 -8.61 5.34
N TYR A 279 -22.26 -8.89 6.38
CA TYR A 279 -23.14 -7.87 6.96
C TYR A 279 -22.35 -6.70 7.53
N GLN A 280 -21.20 -6.95 8.16
CA GLN A 280 -20.34 -5.90 8.68
C GLN A 280 -19.73 -5.06 7.54
N GLU A 281 -19.33 -5.70 6.45
CA GLU A 281 -18.73 -5.05 5.30
C GLU A 281 -19.74 -4.19 4.51
N SER A 282 -20.87 -4.77 4.11
CA SER A 282 -21.78 -4.13 3.16
C SER A 282 -23.24 -4.04 3.64
N GLY A 283 -23.63 -4.72 4.74
CA GLY A 283 -25.05 -4.91 5.08
C GLY A 283 -25.80 -5.73 4.02
N PHE A 284 -25.11 -6.65 3.36
CA PHE A 284 -25.62 -7.45 2.23
C PHE A 284 -25.98 -6.64 0.97
N ASP A 285 -25.36 -5.47 0.77
CA ASP A 285 -25.53 -4.69 -0.45
C ASP A 285 -24.43 -5.02 -1.46
N PRO A 286 -24.75 -5.65 -2.62
CA PRO A 286 -23.76 -5.97 -3.63
C PRO A 286 -23.19 -4.74 -4.34
N GLU A 287 -23.92 -3.61 -4.33
CA GLU A 287 -23.51 -2.35 -4.95
C GLU A 287 -22.72 -1.44 -3.98
N ALA A 288 -22.45 -1.92 -2.76
CA ALA A 288 -21.74 -1.14 -1.77
C ALA A 288 -20.35 -0.72 -2.26
N VAL A 289 -20.02 0.56 -2.06
CA VAL A 289 -18.71 1.14 -2.34
C VAL A 289 -18.27 1.93 -1.12
N SER A 290 -17.09 1.60 -0.59
CA SER A 290 -16.51 2.37 0.51
C SER A 290 -15.83 3.64 0.00
N TRP A 291 -15.59 4.58 0.89
CA TRP A 291 -14.81 5.78 0.60
C TRP A 291 -13.36 5.45 0.19
N ALA A 292 -12.80 4.33 0.67
CA ALA A 292 -11.48 3.83 0.30
C ALA A 292 -11.46 3.12 -1.07
N GLY A 293 -12.63 2.89 -1.69
CA GLY A 293 -12.76 2.21 -2.97
C GLY A 293 -13.01 0.71 -2.89
N ALA A 294 -13.19 0.13 -1.70
CA ALA A 294 -13.61 -1.27 -1.55
C ALA A 294 -15.01 -1.50 -2.14
N ARG A 295 -15.27 -2.66 -2.76
CA ARG A 295 -16.48 -2.90 -3.54
C ARG A 295 -17.16 -4.23 -3.23
N GLY A 296 -18.47 -4.22 -3.35
CA GLY A 296 -19.33 -5.40 -3.31
C GLY A 296 -19.60 -5.93 -1.90
N LEU A 297 -20.19 -7.12 -1.83
CA LEU A 297 -20.66 -7.74 -0.59
C LEU A 297 -19.60 -7.86 0.50
N MET A 298 -18.38 -8.24 0.13
CA MET A 298 -17.27 -8.49 1.04
C MET A 298 -16.22 -7.35 1.03
N GLN A 299 -16.55 -6.20 0.42
CA GLN A 299 -15.72 -5.00 0.39
C GLN A 299 -14.26 -5.27 0.03
N ILE A 300 -14.04 -5.87 -1.13
CA ILE A 300 -12.70 -6.17 -1.65
C ILE A 300 -12.10 -4.91 -2.27
N MET A 301 -10.84 -4.60 -1.93
CA MET A 301 -10.09 -3.51 -2.55
C MET A 301 -9.71 -3.84 -3.99
N PRO A 302 -9.65 -2.85 -4.90
CA PRO A 302 -9.27 -3.10 -6.30
C PRO A 302 -7.93 -3.83 -6.47
N GLU A 303 -6.90 -3.46 -5.73
CA GLU A 303 -5.58 -4.11 -5.77
C GLU A 303 -5.67 -5.57 -5.29
N THR A 304 -6.41 -5.80 -4.21
CA THR A 304 -6.68 -7.15 -3.70
C THR A 304 -7.49 -7.98 -4.71
N ALA A 305 -8.44 -7.36 -5.42
CA ALA A 305 -9.22 -8.03 -6.46
C ALA A 305 -8.32 -8.52 -7.61
N VAL A 306 -7.37 -7.67 -8.07
CA VAL A 306 -6.37 -8.04 -9.08
C VAL A 306 -5.54 -9.24 -8.61
N HIS A 307 -4.98 -9.18 -7.39
CA HIS A 307 -4.21 -10.27 -6.78
C HIS A 307 -5.02 -11.58 -6.71
N LEU A 308 -6.30 -11.49 -6.39
CA LEU A 308 -7.20 -12.64 -6.30
C LEU A 308 -7.79 -13.09 -7.65
N GLY A 309 -7.44 -12.45 -8.77
CA GLY A 309 -8.00 -12.76 -10.08
C GLY A 309 -9.50 -12.46 -10.19
N LEU A 310 -9.98 -11.41 -9.50
CA LEU A 310 -11.35 -10.91 -9.62
C LEU A 310 -11.37 -9.67 -10.53
N PRO A 311 -11.90 -9.76 -11.75
CA PRO A 311 -11.98 -8.62 -12.66
C PRO A 311 -12.83 -7.47 -12.09
N ALA A 312 -12.42 -6.22 -12.38
CA ALA A 312 -13.07 -5.03 -11.82
C ALA A 312 -14.58 -4.95 -12.13
N ASN A 313 -14.98 -5.40 -13.32
CA ASN A 313 -16.41 -5.44 -13.73
C ASN A 313 -17.22 -6.58 -13.08
N GLN A 314 -16.55 -7.46 -12.31
CA GLN A 314 -17.22 -8.56 -11.58
C GLN A 314 -17.23 -8.35 -10.07
N MET A 315 -16.66 -7.26 -9.56
CA MET A 315 -16.57 -6.99 -8.13
C MET A 315 -17.94 -6.83 -7.45
N HIS A 316 -18.97 -6.43 -8.18
CA HIS A 316 -20.35 -6.31 -7.70
C HIS A 316 -21.19 -7.60 -7.89
N GLN A 317 -20.63 -8.63 -8.56
CA GLN A 317 -21.31 -9.91 -8.73
C GLN A 317 -21.22 -10.73 -7.43
N PRO A 318 -22.36 -11.09 -6.79
CA PRO A 318 -22.38 -11.70 -5.47
C PRO A 318 -21.48 -12.92 -5.33
N GLU A 319 -21.65 -13.93 -6.20
CA GLU A 319 -20.86 -15.17 -6.12
C GLU A 319 -19.36 -14.94 -6.34
N LYS A 320 -19.00 -14.09 -7.30
CA LYS A 320 -17.60 -13.80 -7.62
C LYS A 320 -16.89 -13.06 -6.48
N ASN A 321 -17.59 -12.10 -5.89
CA ASN A 321 -17.08 -11.33 -4.76
C ASN A 321 -16.90 -12.21 -3.51
N ILE A 322 -17.91 -13.04 -3.16
CA ILE A 322 -17.83 -13.99 -2.04
C ILE A 322 -16.72 -15.03 -2.27
N SER A 323 -16.60 -15.55 -3.50
CA SER A 323 -15.55 -16.50 -3.88
C SER A 323 -14.15 -15.91 -3.72
N ALA A 324 -13.94 -14.66 -4.15
CA ALA A 324 -12.67 -13.96 -3.98
C ALA A 324 -12.35 -13.73 -2.50
N ALA A 325 -13.33 -13.30 -1.71
CA ALA A 325 -13.16 -13.15 -0.26
C ALA A 325 -12.77 -14.48 0.43
N ALA A 326 -13.37 -15.60 0.01
CA ALA A 326 -12.99 -16.92 0.55
C ALA A 326 -11.53 -17.28 0.21
N ARG A 327 -11.03 -16.93 -1.00
CA ARG A 327 -9.61 -17.10 -1.35
C ARG A 327 -8.71 -16.25 -0.45
N TYR A 328 -9.08 -14.99 -0.24
CA TYR A 328 -8.32 -14.09 0.64
C TYR A 328 -8.30 -14.59 2.10
N LEU A 329 -9.44 -15.03 2.64
CA LEU A 329 -9.51 -15.63 3.97
C LEU A 329 -8.62 -16.87 4.09
N ARG A 330 -8.52 -17.70 3.04
CA ARG A 330 -7.59 -18.84 3.00
C ARG A 330 -6.13 -18.41 3.03
N GLU A 331 -5.78 -17.31 2.37
CA GLU A 331 -4.43 -16.75 2.44
C GLU A 331 -4.10 -16.25 3.85
N LEU A 332 -5.04 -15.55 4.49
CA LEU A 332 -4.91 -15.10 5.87
C LEU A 332 -4.80 -16.30 6.85
N GLU A 333 -5.59 -17.36 6.63
CA GLU A 333 -5.48 -18.61 7.41
C GLU A 333 -4.04 -19.17 7.39
N ARG A 334 -3.40 -19.18 6.22
CA ARG A 334 -2.00 -19.60 6.07
C ARG A 334 -1.04 -18.64 6.77
N LYS A 335 -1.26 -17.33 6.66
CA LYS A 335 -0.42 -16.31 7.30
C LYS A 335 -0.45 -16.38 8.83
N PHE A 336 -1.53 -16.87 9.44
CA PHE A 336 -1.70 -17.03 10.88
C PHE A 336 -1.71 -18.49 11.32
N SER A 337 -1.10 -19.40 10.55
CA SER A 337 -1.01 -20.83 10.89
C SER A 337 -0.23 -21.11 12.18
N ASP A 338 0.62 -20.18 12.60
CA ASP A 338 1.35 -20.19 13.88
C ASP A 338 0.46 -20.05 15.11
N ILE A 339 -0.81 -19.67 14.95
CA ILE A 339 -1.79 -19.65 16.04
C ILE A 339 -2.54 -20.99 16.06
N PRO A 340 -2.30 -21.86 17.05
CA PRO A 340 -2.81 -23.23 17.00
C PRO A 340 -4.33 -23.33 17.21
N GLY A 341 -4.88 -22.46 18.06
CA GLY A 341 -6.30 -22.43 18.38
C GLY A 341 -7.13 -21.83 17.24
N ARG A 342 -7.96 -22.63 16.57
CA ARG A 342 -8.75 -22.16 15.42
C ARG A 342 -9.69 -21.00 15.78
N SER A 343 -10.33 -21.05 16.95
CA SER A 343 -11.22 -19.98 17.41
C SER A 343 -10.46 -18.68 17.65
N GLU A 344 -9.25 -18.78 18.19
CA GLU A 344 -8.33 -17.65 18.33
C GLU A 344 -7.90 -17.11 16.98
N ARG A 345 -7.41 -17.99 16.09
CA ARG A 345 -6.93 -17.63 14.75
C ARG A 345 -7.95 -16.83 13.95
N ILE A 346 -9.25 -17.17 14.06
CA ILE A 346 -10.34 -16.42 13.41
C ILE A 346 -10.32 -14.93 13.80
N ASN A 347 -10.04 -14.60 15.05
CA ASN A 347 -10.00 -13.21 15.51
C ASN A 347 -8.88 -12.45 14.81
N PHE A 348 -7.69 -13.04 14.69
CA PHE A 348 -6.54 -12.46 14.01
C PHE A 348 -6.78 -12.33 12.50
N ILE A 349 -7.45 -13.31 11.88
CA ILE A 349 -7.81 -13.26 10.46
C ILE A 349 -8.80 -12.12 10.19
N LEU A 350 -9.83 -11.98 11.01
CA LEU A 350 -10.80 -10.88 10.91
C LEU A 350 -10.12 -9.52 11.11
N ALA A 351 -9.24 -9.41 12.10
CA ALA A 351 -8.46 -8.20 12.33
C ALA A 351 -7.56 -7.86 11.13
N ALA A 352 -6.90 -8.87 10.54
CA ALA A 352 -6.04 -8.69 9.39
C ALA A 352 -6.81 -8.37 8.09
N TYR A 353 -8.03 -8.89 7.95
CA TYR A 353 -8.90 -8.55 6.84
C TYR A 353 -9.28 -7.07 6.83
N ASN A 354 -9.53 -6.50 8.02
CA ASN A 354 -9.89 -5.09 8.18
C ASN A 354 -8.66 -4.18 8.23
N GLY A 355 -7.72 -4.44 9.16
CA GLY A 355 -6.59 -3.57 9.47
C GLY A 355 -5.26 -3.94 8.80
N GLY A 356 -5.21 -5.04 8.05
CA GLY A 356 -3.99 -5.52 7.43
C GLY A 356 -3.15 -6.46 8.30
N THR A 357 -2.47 -7.40 7.65
CA THR A 357 -1.64 -8.43 8.33
C THR A 357 -0.48 -7.80 9.11
N GLY A 358 0.13 -6.73 8.58
CA GLY A 358 1.28 -6.06 9.17
C GLY A 358 0.97 -5.50 10.54
N HIS A 359 -0.08 -4.70 10.66
CA HIS A 359 -0.49 -4.11 11.94
C HIS A 359 -0.90 -5.15 12.99
N VAL A 360 -1.52 -6.26 12.56
CA VAL A 360 -1.82 -7.36 13.49
C VAL A 360 -0.54 -8.00 14.00
N ARG A 361 0.48 -8.17 13.15
CA ARG A 361 1.80 -8.66 13.56
C ARG A 361 2.52 -7.68 14.48
N ASP A 362 2.37 -6.39 14.26
CA ASP A 362 2.89 -5.35 15.15
C ASP A 362 2.24 -5.42 16.54
N ALA A 363 0.91 -5.56 16.61
CA ALA A 363 0.20 -5.76 17.87
C ALA A 363 0.65 -7.03 18.60
N MET A 364 0.90 -8.14 17.88
CA MET A 364 1.46 -9.37 18.45
C MET A 364 2.89 -9.16 18.98
N ALA A 365 3.71 -8.36 18.29
CA ALA A 365 5.07 -8.03 18.74
C ALA A 365 5.05 -7.16 20.01
N LEU A 366 4.16 -6.17 20.06
CA LEU A 366 3.93 -5.38 21.28
C LEU A 366 3.44 -6.25 22.44
N ALA A 367 2.47 -7.13 22.22
CA ALA A 367 2.00 -8.06 23.24
C ALA A 367 3.16 -8.89 23.82
N ARG A 368 4.02 -9.47 22.95
CA ARG A 368 5.22 -10.22 23.37
C ARG A 368 6.18 -9.34 24.17
N LYS A 369 6.46 -8.11 23.73
CA LYS A 369 7.32 -7.14 24.43
C LYS A 369 6.82 -6.85 25.84
N HIS A 370 5.51 -6.80 26.01
CA HIS A 370 4.85 -6.55 27.31
C HIS A 370 4.52 -7.82 28.11
N GLY A 371 5.17 -8.97 27.81
CA GLY A 371 4.99 -10.22 28.55
C GLY A 371 3.63 -10.91 28.37
N LYS A 372 2.87 -10.54 27.32
CA LYS A 372 1.57 -11.13 26.98
C LYS A 372 1.72 -12.22 25.93
N ASN A 373 0.76 -13.14 25.86
CA ASN A 373 0.77 -14.22 24.89
C ASN A 373 0.34 -13.70 23.49
N PRO A 374 1.24 -13.65 22.49
CA PRO A 374 0.93 -13.12 21.17
C PRO A 374 -0.03 -13.98 20.35
N GLN A 375 -0.39 -15.17 20.82
CA GLN A 375 -1.31 -16.10 20.15
C GLN A 375 -2.73 -16.09 20.76
N LEU A 376 -2.97 -15.30 21.82
CA LEU A 376 -4.26 -15.12 22.43
C LEU A 376 -4.86 -13.76 22.09
N TRP A 377 -6.07 -13.76 21.54
CA TRP A 377 -6.71 -12.51 21.11
C TRP A 377 -6.90 -11.52 22.27
N ASN A 378 -7.30 -12.01 23.43
CA ASN A 378 -7.50 -11.13 24.60
C ASN A 378 -6.21 -10.43 25.06
N ASP A 379 -5.06 -11.02 24.80
CA ASP A 379 -3.75 -10.45 25.11
C ASP A 379 -3.26 -9.47 24.03
N VAL A 380 -3.66 -9.68 22.76
CA VAL A 380 -3.23 -8.86 21.61
C VAL A 380 -4.19 -7.73 21.31
N ALA A 381 -5.49 -7.91 21.50
CA ALA A 381 -6.50 -6.90 21.19
C ALA A 381 -6.28 -5.52 21.86
N PRO A 382 -5.80 -5.42 23.11
CA PRO A 382 -5.43 -4.14 23.71
C PRO A 382 -4.33 -3.40 22.92
N PHE A 383 -3.40 -4.13 22.28
CA PHE A 383 -2.34 -3.51 21.48
C PHE A 383 -2.82 -3.13 20.08
N ILE A 384 -3.83 -3.81 19.52
CA ILE A 384 -4.54 -3.31 18.33
C ILE A 384 -5.10 -1.91 18.61
N LEU A 385 -5.76 -1.69 19.76
CA LEU A 385 -6.27 -0.37 20.16
C LEU A 385 -5.15 0.66 20.35
N ARG A 386 -4.06 0.25 21.00
CA ARG A 386 -2.92 1.12 21.33
C ARG A 386 -2.08 1.54 20.12
N LEU A 387 -2.15 0.83 19.00
CA LEU A 387 -1.49 1.25 17.76
C LEU A 387 -2.02 2.58 17.19
N SER A 388 -3.07 3.17 17.77
CA SER A 388 -3.49 4.55 17.51
C SER A 388 -2.72 5.61 18.31
N GLN A 389 -1.88 5.21 19.27
CA GLN A 389 -1.19 6.12 20.21
C GLN A 389 0.31 6.22 19.84
N PRO A 390 0.90 7.43 19.82
CA PRO A 390 2.29 7.67 19.38
C PRO A 390 3.34 6.79 20.06
N GLN A 391 3.23 6.58 21.39
CA GLN A 391 4.17 5.77 22.14
C GLN A 391 4.16 4.29 21.76
N TYR A 392 3.11 3.80 21.09
CA TYR A 392 3.01 2.42 20.63
C TYR A 392 3.32 2.28 19.14
N TYR A 393 2.77 3.14 18.28
CA TYR A 393 3.05 2.99 16.86
C TYR A 393 4.47 3.43 16.45
N ASN A 394 5.16 4.23 17.28
CA ASN A 394 6.58 4.56 17.12
C ASN A 394 7.51 3.60 17.88
N ASP A 395 6.99 2.56 18.53
CA ASP A 395 7.82 1.59 19.25
C ASP A 395 8.74 0.84 18.28
N PRO A 396 10.02 0.60 18.63
CA PRO A 396 10.99 -0.08 17.75
C PRO A 396 10.56 -1.47 17.24
N VAL A 397 9.64 -2.17 17.93
CA VAL A 397 9.14 -3.48 17.47
C VAL A 397 8.02 -3.36 16.44
N VAL A 398 7.45 -2.16 16.26
CA VAL A 398 6.40 -1.86 15.31
C VAL A 398 7.02 -1.50 13.96
N ARG A 399 6.51 -2.07 12.89
CA ARG A 399 7.04 -1.89 11.52
C ARG A 399 6.09 -1.13 10.61
N TYR A 400 4.79 -1.26 10.84
CA TYR A 400 3.74 -0.69 9.98
C TYR A 400 3.15 0.60 10.55
N GLY A 401 3.52 0.96 11.80
CA GLY A 401 3.18 2.25 12.39
C GLY A 401 1.72 2.36 12.83
N TYR A 402 1.14 3.53 12.59
CA TYR A 402 -0.20 3.91 13.05
C TYR A 402 -1.31 3.02 12.48
N LEU A 403 -2.24 2.58 13.35
CA LEU A 403 -3.47 1.89 12.99
C LEU A 403 -4.67 2.56 13.65
N ARG A 404 -5.81 2.64 12.95
CA ARG A 404 -7.12 2.99 13.53
C ARG A 404 -7.67 1.80 14.35
N GLY A 405 -7.04 1.54 15.49
CA GLY A 405 -7.23 0.31 16.27
C GLY A 405 -8.67 0.07 16.73
N GLU A 406 -9.42 1.13 17.07
CA GLU A 406 -10.82 1.02 17.47
C GLU A 406 -11.71 0.44 16.38
N GLU A 407 -11.46 0.81 15.11
CA GLU A 407 -12.21 0.28 13.97
C GLU A 407 -11.98 -1.22 13.84
N THR A 408 -10.71 -1.64 13.86
CA THR A 408 -10.33 -3.06 13.72
C THR A 408 -10.83 -3.91 14.89
N TYR A 409 -10.71 -3.40 16.12
CA TYR A 409 -11.25 -4.09 17.32
C TYR A 409 -12.78 -4.22 17.26
N GLY A 410 -13.46 -3.12 16.95
CA GLY A 410 -14.92 -3.09 16.80
C GLY A 410 -15.42 -4.01 15.69
N TYR A 411 -14.68 -4.10 14.60
CA TYR A 411 -14.96 -5.01 13.48
C TYR A 411 -14.97 -6.47 13.94
N VAL A 412 -13.90 -6.92 14.61
CA VAL A 412 -13.81 -8.29 15.13
C VAL A 412 -14.94 -8.61 16.11
N THR A 413 -15.17 -7.70 17.08
CA THR A 413 -16.20 -7.87 18.12
C THR A 413 -17.59 -7.97 17.50
N SER A 414 -17.96 -7.03 16.61
CA SER A 414 -19.26 -6.99 15.96
C SER A 414 -19.55 -8.25 15.13
N ILE A 415 -18.55 -8.76 14.41
CA ILE A 415 -18.70 -10.00 13.61
C ILE A 415 -18.87 -11.21 14.52
N ARG A 416 -18.08 -11.32 15.59
CA ARG A 416 -18.17 -12.45 16.54
C ARG A 416 -19.55 -12.49 17.24
N GLU A 417 -20.04 -11.36 17.70
CA GLU A 417 -21.38 -11.26 18.30
C GLU A 417 -22.50 -11.59 17.31
N ARG A 418 -22.40 -11.08 16.08
CA ARG A 418 -23.36 -11.37 15.03
C ARG A 418 -23.36 -12.85 14.65
N TRP A 419 -22.19 -13.43 14.52
CA TRP A 419 -22.06 -14.86 14.27
C TRP A 419 -22.73 -15.71 15.36
N GLN A 420 -22.54 -15.37 16.63
CA GLN A 420 -23.23 -16.05 17.74
C GLN A 420 -24.75 -15.95 17.59
N ARG A 421 -25.25 -14.76 17.25
CA ARG A 421 -26.71 -14.55 16.99
C ARG A 421 -27.21 -15.37 15.80
N TYR A 422 -26.44 -15.46 14.74
CA TYR A 422 -26.80 -16.28 13.59
C TYR A 422 -26.78 -17.77 13.93
N ARG A 423 -25.81 -18.24 14.69
CA ARG A 423 -25.75 -19.64 15.18
C ARG A 423 -26.92 -20.01 16.06
N ALA A 424 -27.38 -19.12 16.91
CA ALA A 424 -28.52 -19.34 17.77
C ALA A 424 -29.86 -19.41 17.00
N ALA A 425 -29.96 -18.69 15.87
CA ALA A 425 -31.20 -18.58 15.11
C ALA A 425 -31.28 -19.55 13.90
N VAL A 426 -30.15 -20.01 13.39
CA VAL A 426 -30.09 -20.83 12.16
C VAL A 426 -29.32 -22.11 12.44
N HIS A 427 -30.01 -23.25 12.34
CA HIS A 427 -29.41 -24.58 12.51
C HIS A 427 -28.72 -25.02 11.21
N GLY A 428 -27.75 -25.95 11.30
CA GLY A 428 -27.12 -26.58 10.12
C GLY A 428 -25.94 -25.85 9.51
N GLY A 429 -25.17 -25.08 10.31
CA GLY A 429 -23.82 -24.64 9.91
C GLY A 429 -22.90 -25.82 9.72
N THR A 430 -22.03 -25.79 8.69
CA THR A 430 -21.07 -26.85 8.42
C THR A 430 -20.28 -27.21 9.66
N THR A 431 -20.34 -28.46 10.02
CA THR A 431 -19.59 -29.08 11.11
C THR A 431 -18.13 -29.30 10.70
N GLY A 432 -17.37 -28.23 10.58
CA GLY A 432 -15.93 -28.30 10.72
C GLY A 432 -15.62 -28.31 12.21
N GLY A 433 -15.77 -29.44 12.85
CA GLY A 433 -15.24 -29.92 14.11
C GLY A 433 -14.87 -28.91 15.21
N VAL A 434 -15.83 -28.15 15.73
CA VAL A 434 -15.75 -27.60 17.09
C VAL A 434 -17.09 -27.91 17.76
N ALA A 435 -17.12 -28.94 18.60
CA ALA A 435 -18.22 -29.21 19.49
C ALA A 435 -18.53 -27.93 20.30
N PRO A 436 -19.82 -27.59 20.51
CA PRO A 436 -20.17 -26.48 21.38
C PRO A 436 -19.72 -26.83 22.80
N ALA A 437 -18.96 -25.92 23.42
CA ALA A 437 -18.78 -26.01 24.88
C ALA A 437 -20.16 -26.10 25.54
N PRO A 438 -20.34 -26.95 26.57
CA PRO A 438 -21.62 -27.15 27.18
C PRO A 438 -22.14 -25.82 27.74
N SER A 439 -23.34 -25.44 27.29
CA SER A 439 -24.01 -24.24 27.75
C SER A 439 -24.30 -24.35 29.23
N ARG A 440 -23.59 -23.61 30.07
CA ARG A 440 -24.07 -23.32 31.41
C ARG A 440 -25.38 -22.54 31.24
N LYS A 441 -26.48 -23.14 31.65
CA LYS A 441 -27.75 -22.45 31.86
C LYS A 441 -27.50 -21.35 32.90
N ASN A 442 -27.36 -20.12 32.47
CA ASN A 442 -27.43 -18.97 33.37
C ASN A 442 -28.72 -18.25 33.11
N SER A 443 -29.48 -18.16 34.21
CA SER A 443 -30.69 -17.40 34.43
C SER A 443 -30.57 -15.94 33.99
N HIS A 444 -31.67 -15.43 33.47
CA HIS A 444 -32.01 -14.06 33.13
C HIS A 444 -31.19 -12.95 33.81
N GLY A 445 -30.38 -12.30 33.02
CA GLY A 445 -29.79 -11.01 33.29
C GLY A 445 -29.50 -10.33 31.96
N GLY A 446 -30.24 -9.31 31.62
CA GLY A 446 -30.06 -8.55 30.38
C GLY A 446 -28.64 -7.97 30.30
N PHE A 447 -27.81 -8.50 29.42
CA PHE A 447 -26.48 -7.98 29.14
C PHE A 447 -26.63 -6.72 28.27
N LYS A 448 -26.53 -5.55 28.89
CA LYS A 448 -26.18 -4.32 28.15
C LYS A 448 -24.71 -4.42 27.77
N SER A 449 -24.40 -4.69 26.50
CA SER A 449 -23.02 -4.63 26.00
C SER A 449 -22.53 -3.19 26.10
N LYS A 450 -21.76 -2.90 27.14
CA LYS A 450 -21.03 -1.65 27.26
C LYS A 450 -19.72 -1.83 26.48
N VAL A 451 -19.54 -1.07 25.43
CA VAL A 451 -18.22 -0.95 24.78
C VAL A 451 -17.31 -0.30 25.82
N LEU A 452 -16.35 -1.04 26.32
CA LEU A 452 -15.38 -0.53 27.26
C LEU A 452 -14.44 0.44 26.53
N SER A 453 -14.23 1.62 27.10
CA SER A 453 -13.23 2.57 26.62
C SER A 453 -11.81 2.03 26.84
N ALA A 454 -10.83 2.60 26.16
CA ALA A 454 -9.42 2.25 26.36
C ALA A 454 -8.99 2.35 27.84
N GLU A 455 -9.54 3.32 28.57
CA GLU A 455 -9.30 3.53 29.99
C GLU A 455 -9.92 2.43 30.88
N GLU A 456 -11.12 1.95 30.53
CA GLU A 456 -11.78 0.84 31.26
C GLU A 456 -11.07 -0.50 31.05
N LEU A 457 -10.45 -0.71 29.88
CA LEU A 457 -9.62 -1.88 29.60
C LEU A 457 -8.29 -1.81 30.36
N GLU A 458 -7.71 -0.63 30.48
CA GLU A 458 -6.49 -0.38 31.24
C GLU A 458 -6.69 -0.58 32.76
N ALA A 459 -7.82 -0.10 33.29
CA ALA A 459 -8.21 -0.31 34.68
C ALA A 459 -8.38 -1.80 35.01
N LYS A 460 -9.00 -2.58 34.11
CA LYS A 460 -9.13 -4.04 34.27
C LYS A 460 -7.80 -4.79 34.15
N SER A 461 -6.87 -4.30 33.35
CA SER A 461 -5.52 -4.88 33.24
C SER A 461 -4.72 -4.68 34.52
N LYS A 462 -4.86 -3.55 35.23
CA LYS A 462 -4.20 -3.25 36.50
C LYS A 462 -4.75 -4.05 37.68
N GLN A 463 -6.02 -4.51 37.63
CA GLN A 463 -6.64 -5.33 38.67
C GLN A 463 -6.26 -6.81 38.60
N ASN A 464 -5.66 -7.29 37.51
CA ASN A 464 -5.28 -8.68 37.31
C ASN A 464 -3.76 -8.91 37.35
N THR A 465 -2.99 -8.02 37.96
CA THR A 465 -1.56 -8.24 38.23
C THR A 465 -1.43 -8.68 39.69
N PRO A 466 -0.84 -9.88 39.95
CA PRO A 466 -0.64 -10.39 41.30
C PRO A 466 0.38 -9.58 42.10
#